data_aa1ac4f51781b67f0e39c829008a6975
#
_entry.id   aa1ac4f51781b67f0e39c829008a6975
#
_cell.length_a   1.000
_cell.length_b   1.000
_cell.length_c   1.000
_cell.angle_alpha   90.00
_cell.angle_beta   90.00
_cell.angle_gamma   90.00
#
_symmetry.space_group_name_H-M   'P 1'
#
loop_
_entity.id
_entity.type
_entity.pdbx_description
1 polymer ?
#
loop_
_entity_poly.entity_id
_entity_poly.type
_entity_poly.pdbx_seq_one_letter_code
_entity_poly.pdbx_strand_id
1 'polypeptide(L)'
;MASNHAIITINFIKTGQSRDLEIPLDISASELCSAIFQKYLPEQHGDMQQYYLKAERPIALLRGERTLREYGIRDGSVINITR
;
A
#
# COMPACT_ATOMS: atom_id res chain seq x y z
N MET A 1 -9.59 21.19 -6.51
CA MET A 1 -8.19 20.92 -6.84
C MET A 1 -7.87 19.47 -6.54
N ALA A 2 -7.30 18.79 -7.50
CA ALA A 2 -6.96 17.39 -7.28
C ALA A 2 -5.79 17.29 -6.31
N SER A 3 -5.92 16.44 -5.31
CA SER A 3 -4.83 16.16 -4.39
C SER A 3 -3.94 15.07 -4.97
N ASN A 4 -2.64 15.22 -4.80
CA ASN A 4 -1.69 14.18 -5.18
C ASN A 4 -1.50 13.15 -4.07
N HIS A 5 -2.19 13.32 -2.96
CA HIS A 5 -2.09 12.45 -1.80
C HIS A 5 -3.46 11.95 -1.40
N ALA A 6 -3.49 10.82 -0.74
CA ALA A 6 -4.71 10.26 -0.18
C ALA A 6 -4.42 9.68 1.20
N ILE A 7 -5.41 9.74 2.06
CA ILE A 7 -5.33 9.11 3.38
C ILE A 7 -5.96 7.75 3.26
N ILE A 8 -5.17 6.72 3.47
CA ILE A 8 -5.60 5.33 3.35
C ILE A 8 -5.39 4.60 4.66
N THR A 9 -6.04 3.46 4.80
CA THR A 9 -5.84 2.57 5.93
C THR A 9 -5.02 1.37 5.46
N ILE A 10 -3.94 1.08 6.18
CA ILE A 10 -3.15 -0.11 5.92
C ILE A 10 -3.39 -1.11 7.04
N ASN A 11 -3.78 -2.33 6.65
CA ASN A 11 -3.98 -3.42 7.59
C ASN A 11 -2.85 -4.42 7.45
N PHE A 12 -2.16 -4.66 8.56
CA PHE A 12 -1.14 -5.72 8.63
C PHE A 12 -1.82 -6.98 9.10
N ILE A 13 -2.22 -7.81 8.15
CA ILE A 13 -3.06 -8.98 8.44
C ILE A 13 -2.41 -9.92 9.43
N LYS A 14 -1.11 -10.12 9.31
CA LYS A 14 -0.39 -11.07 10.16
C LYS A 14 -0.41 -10.67 11.63
N THR A 15 -0.33 -9.38 11.93
CA THR A 15 -0.30 -8.90 13.31
C THR A 15 -1.62 -8.35 13.78
N GLY A 16 -2.56 -8.12 12.86
CA GLY A 16 -3.85 -7.54 13.19
C GLY A 16 -3.82 -6.04 13.44
N GLN A 17 -2.72 -5.38 13.11
CA GLN A 17 -2.61 -3.94 13.31
C GLN A 17 -3.10 -3.17 12.10
N SER A 18 -3.61 -1.97 12.35
CA SER A 18 -4.05 -1.06 11.30
C SER A 18 -3.45 0.31 11.52
N ARG A 19 -3.16 1.01 10.44
CA ARG A 19 -2.64 2.37 10.49
C ARG A 19 -3.24 3.19 9.37
N ASP A 20 -3.53 4.46 9.67
CA ASP A 20 -3.91 5.42 8.65
C ASP A 20 -2.67 6.16 8.20
N LEU A 21 -2.49 6.25 6.90
CA LEU A 21 -1.33 6.91 6.30
C LEU A 21 -1.76 7.83 5.18
N GLU A 22 -1.08 8.95 5.08
CA GLU A 22 -1.17 9.79 3.92
C GLU A 22 -0.09 9.37 2.93
N ILE A 23 -0.48 9.02 1.72
CA ILE A 23 0.46 8.53 0.71
C ILE A 23 0.31 9.33 -0.58
N PRO A 24 1.40 9.49 -1.34
CA PRO A 24 1.30 10.09 -2.67
C PRO A 24 0.63 9.10 -3.62
N LEU A 25 -0.15 9.64 -4.55
CA LEU A 25 -0.87 8.82 -5.52
C LEU A 25 -0.12 8.61 -6.83
N ASP A 26 0.92 9.38 -7.06
CA ASP A 26 1.68 9.33 -8.31
C ASP A 26 2.90 8.40 -8.23
N ILE A 27 3.02 7.66 -7.16
CA ILE A 27 4.07 6.64 -7.06
C ILE A 27 3.53 5.30 -7.55
N SER A 28 4.44 4.42 -7.95
CA SER A 28 4.05 3.10 -8.39
C SER A 28 3.71 2.21 -7.19
N ALA A 29 3.00 1.13 -7.48
CA ALA A 29 2.69 0.13 -6.46
C ALA A 29 3.97 -0.47 -5.87
N SER A 30 5.00 -0.69 -6.70
CA SER A 30 6.30 -1.16 -6.22
C SER A 30 6.95 -0.20 -5.25
N GLU A 31 6.88 1.09 -5.54
CA GLU A 31 7.44 2.10 -4.66
C GLU A 31 6.73 2.13 -3.31
N LEU A 32 5.41 2.01 -3.33
CA LEU A 32 4.65 1.95 -2.08
C LEU A 32 5.03 0.72 -1.27
N CYS A 33 5.15 -0.42 -1.93
CA CYS A 33 5.54 -1.66 -1.27
C CYS A 33 6.90 -1.51 -0.58
N SER A 34 7.88 -0.96 -1.29
CA SER A 34 9.21 -0.74 -0.74
C SER A 34 9.18 0.20 0.46
N ALA A 35 8.42 1.29 0.36
CA ALA A 35 8.33 2.25 1.45
C ALA A 35 7.72 1.64 2.70
N ILE A 36 6.68 0.83 2.55
CA ILE A 36 6.04 0.16 3.68
C ILE A 36 7.01 -0.81 4.33
N PHE A 37 7.73 -1.59 3.53
CA PHE A 37 8.71 -2.52 4.07
C PHE A 37 9.80 -1.82 4.86
N GLN A 38 10.33 -0.75 4.31
CA GLN A 38 11.41 -0.03 4.97
C GLN A 38 10.97 0.60 6.28
N LYS A 39 9.74 1.07 6.34
CA LYS A 39 9.26 1.81 7.50
C LYS A 39 8.67 0.91 8.57
N TYR A 40 7.90 -0.10 8.17
CA TYR A 40 7.12 -0.90 9.12
C TYR A 40 7.60 -2.32 9.28
N LEU A 41 8.35 -2.82 8.31
CA LEU A 41 8.81 -4.21 8.32
C LEU A 41 10.31 -4.29 8.02
N PRO A 42 11.14 -3.49 8.70
CA PRO A 42 12.57 -3.44 8.37
C PRO A 42 13.29 -4.75 8.64
N GLU A 43 12.73 -5.59 9.51
CA GLU A 43 13.33 -6.88 9.84
C GLU A 43 12.98 -7.99 8.87
N GLN A 44 12.11 -7.68 7.92
CA GLN A 44 11.63 -8.65 6.92
C GLN A 44 12.35 -8.47 5.59
N HIS A 45 13.47 -7.79 5.59
CA HIS A 45 14.20 -7.54 4.35
C HIS A 45 14.59 -8.85 3.68
N GLY A 46 14.51 -8.85 2.36
CA GLY A 46 14.76 -10.05 1.58
C GLY A 46 13.51 -10.85 1.26
N ASP A 47 12.43 -10.64 2.01
CA ASP A 47 11.21 -11.43 1.85
C ASP A 47 10.05 -10.62 1.26
N MET A 48 10.35 -9.50 0.62
CA MET A 48 9.31 -8.64 0.02
C MET A 48 8.41 -9.40 -0.94
N GLN A 49 8.97 -10.36 -1.65
CA GLN A 49 8.23 -11.12 -2.65
C GLN A 49 7.17 -12.03 -2.05
N GLN A 50 7.24 -12.27 -0.75
CA GLN A 50 6.27 -13.10 -0.07
C GLN A 50 5.06 -12.32 0.42
N TYR A 51 5.09 -11.00 0.27
CA TYR A 51 4.01 -10.14 0.73
C TYR A 51 3.23 -9.58 -0.45
N TYR A 52 1.95 -9.40 -0.24
CA TYR A 52 1.06 -8.83 -1.24
C TYR A 52 0.34 -7.63 -0.65
N LEU A 53 0.21 -6.60 -1.45
CA LEU A 53 -0.59 -5.44 -1.12
C LEU A 53 -1.89 -5.55 -1.89
N LYS A 54 -2.98 -5.80 -1.18
CA LYS A 54 -4.27 -5.99 -1.79
C LYS A 54 -5.20 -4.89 -1.35
N ALA A 55 -5.67 -4.09 -2.30
CA ALA A 55 -6.61 -3.03 -2.01
C ALA A 55 -8.03 -3.57 -1.97
N GLU A 56 -8.87 -2.95 -1.14
CA GLU A 56 -10.28 -3.33 -1.04
C GLU A 56 -11.20 -2.34 -1.71
N ARG A 57 -10.81 -1.08 -1.83
CA ARG A 57 -11.66 -0.04 -2.41
C ARG A 57 -10.82 0.88 -3.28
N PRO A 58 -10.68 0.56 -4.55
CA PRO A 58 -11.20 -0.60 -5.29
C PRO A 58 -10.43 -1.89 -4.99
N ILE A 59 -11.01 -3.02 -5.32
CA ILE A 59 -10.35 -4.31 -5.16
C ILE A 59 -9.29 -4.45 -6.24
N ALA A 60 -8.04 -4.59 -5.81
CA ALA A 60 -6.93 -4.71 -6.75
C ALA A 60 -5.71 -5.29 -6.04
N LEU A 61 -4.92 -6.05 -6.78
CA LEU A 61 -3.61 -6.48 -6.31
C LEU A 61 -2.60 -5.43 -6.75
N LEU A 62 -1.98 -4.77 -5.78
CA LEU A 62 -1.07 -3.66 -6.06
C LEU A 62 0.34 -4.18 -6.26
N ARG A 63 0.84 -4.05 -7.48
CA ARG A 63 2.21 -4.45 -7.81
C ARG A 63 2.65 -3.80 -9.11
N GLY A 64 3.97 -3.76 -9.30
CA GLY A 64 4.54 -3.28 -10.56
C GLY A 64 4.62 -1.77 -10.64
N GLU A 65 4.72 -1.30 -11.88
CA GLU A 65 5.03 0.10 -12.16
C GLU A 65 3.81 0.99 -12.30
N ARG A 66 2.60 0.44 -12.22
CA ARG A 66 1.39 1.23 -12.27
C ARG A 66 1.30 2.12 -11.05
N THR A 67 0.87 3.35 -11.25
CA THR A 67 0.70 4.27 -10.12
C THR A 67 -0.54 3.91 -9.31
N LEU A 68 -0.53 4.36 -8.06
CA LEU A 68 -1.68 4.15 -7.19
C LEU A 68 -2.91 4.83 -7.75
N ARG A 69 -2.72 5.99 -8.37
CA ARG A 69 -3.81 6.71 -9.04
C ARG A 69 -4.43 5.86 -10.14
N GLU A 70 -3.63 5.19 -10.92
CA GLU A 70 -4.12 4.32 -11.99
C GLU A 70 -4.89 3.13 -11.46
N TYR A 71 -4.56 2.67 -10.26
CA TYR A 71 -5.32 1.61 -9.60
C TYR A 71 -6.62 2.12 -8.99
N GLY A 72 -6.82 3.44 -8.94
CA GLY A 72 -8.03 4.01 -8.35
C GLY A 72 -7.95 4.22 -6.85
N ILE A 73 -6.76 4.17 -6.28
CA ILE A 73 -6.57 4.43 -4.85
C ILE A 73 -6.94 5.87 -4.54
N ARG A 74 -7.67 6.06 -3.44
CA ARG A 74 -8.21 7.36 -3.05
C ARG A 74 -8.38 7.41 -1.54
N ASP A 75 -8.83 8.57 -1.03
CA ASP A 75 -9.14 8.70 0.38
C ASP A 75 -10.14 7.62 0.80
N GLY A 76 -9.85 6.97 1.89
CA GLY A 76 -10.68 5.90 2.42
C GLY A 76 -10.38 4.53 1.85
N SER A 77 -9.47 4.42 0.88
CA SER A 77 -9.05 3.11 0.39
C SER A 77 -8.40 2.32 1.52
N VAL A 78 -8.57 1.01 1.48
CA VAL A 78 -7.96 0.11 2.44
C VAL A 78 -6.98 -0.79 1.70
N ILE A 79 -5.77 -0.90 2.24
CA ILE A 79 -4.74 -1.76 1.66
C ILE A 79 -4.37 -2.80 2.70
N ASN A 80 -4.54 -4.06 2.35
CA ASN A 80 -4.18 -5.18 3.22
C ASN A 80 -2.82 -5.71 2.81
N ILE A 81 -1.94 -5.86 3.78
CA ILE A 81 -0.64 -6.48 3.57
C ILE A 81 -0.77 -7.92 4.03
N THR A 82 -0.71 -8.82 3.07
CA THR A 82 -0.86 -10.25 3.32
C THR A 82 0.43 -10.98 2.96
N ARG A 83 0.54 -12.20 3.43
CA ARG A 83 1.72 -12.99 3.16
C ARG A 83 1.38 -14.29 2.46
#